data_d89e8b2e85cc73428c26a1dbccf164ca
#
_entry.id   d89e8b2e85cc73428c26a1dbccf164ca
#
_cell.length_a   1.000
_cell.length_b   1.000
_cell.length_c   1.000
_cell.angle_alpha   90.00
_cell.angle_beta   90.00
_cell.angle_gamma   90.00
#
_symmetry.space_group_name_H-M   'P 1'
#
loop_
_entity.id
_entity.type
_entity.pdbx_description
1 polymer ?
#
loop_
_entity_poly.entity_id
_entity_poly.type
_entity_poly.pdbx_seq_one_letter_code
_entity_poly.pdbx_strand_id
1 'polypeptide(L)'
;MSFDFTDVSSLSLLLGIVLVAILAGLIAQRVILSRLRKIAAKTKWKGDDVIINALKGGVVYLFLELYSGRFKDAIPQSTIFKSLTKIVIVSIGFLIILQTYGISITPILTAFGIGGLAVALALQDTLSNLFSGIQIILSKQVKTGDYIKLESGEEGYVMDITWRNTTIRMLPNNIVIIPNSKLASIIITNFCLPAKEMSLLIQVGVSYDSDLEKVEKVTIDVAREVMKTLAGGVTEFDPFIRYHTFDDFSINFTVILRAREFVDQYLLKHEFVKRLHERYNKEGIEIPFPIRTVHLNQPAHDSKFNE
;
A
#
# COMPACT_ATOMS: atom_id res chain seq x y z
N MET A 1 -21.64 -7.09 17.69
CA MET A 1 -21.08 -6.20 16.66
C MET A 1 -19.58 -6.33 16.78
N SER A 2 -18.94 -7.15 15.94
CA SER A 2 -17.48 -7.33 15.90
C SER A 2 -16.89 -6.07 15.28
N PHE A 3 -16.12 -5.31 16.04
CA PHE A 3 -15.39 -4.14 15.52
C PHE A 3 -14.17 -4.64 14.76
N ASP A 4 -14.16 -4.39 13.47
CA ASP A 4 -13.01 -4.67 12.61
C ASP A 4 -12.09 -3.45 12.64
N PHE A 5 -10.91 -3.58 13.28
CA PHE A 5 -9.94 -2.50 13.43
C PHE A 5 -9.21 -2.12 12.12
N THR A 6 -9.54 -2.82 11.04
CA THR A 6 -9.01 -2.52 9.71
C THR A 6 -9.80 -1.42 9.00
N ASP A 7 -10.98 -1.05 9.51
CA ASP A 7 -11.84 -0.05 8.90
C ASP A 7 -11.66 1.33 9.55
N VAL A 8 -11.29 2.33 8.76
CA VAL A 8 -11.11 3.74 9.19
C VAL A 8 -12.38 4.29 9.85
N SER A 9 -13.55 3.81 9.46
CA SER A 9 -14.83 4.17 10.06
C SER A 9 -14.93 3.69 11.51
N SER A 10 -14.40 2.53 11.83
CA SER A 10 -14.36 1.95 13.19
C SER A 10 -13.41 2.73 14.10
N LEU A 11 -12.28 3.18 13.57
CA LEU A 11 -11.29 3.98 14.32
C LEU A 11 -11.81 5.39 14.63
N SER A 12 -12.49 6.03 13.68
CA SER A 12 -13.12 7.36 13.87
C SER A 12 -14.27 7.31 14.88
N LEU A 13 -15.04 6.24 14.85
CA LEU A 13 -16.12 6.00 15.80
C LEU A 13 -15.56 5.78 17.21
N LEU A 14 -14.48 5.03 17.36
CA LEU A 14 -13.81 4.79 18.64
C LEU A 14 -13.20 6.07 19.22
N LEU A 15 -12.55 6.90 18.40
CA LEU A 15 -12.07 8.23 18.78
C LEU A 15 -13.20 9.16 19.21
N GLY A 16 -14.33 9.16 18.48
CA GLY A 16 -15.54 9.91 18.82
C GLY A 16 -16.13 9.49 20.16
N ILE A 17 -16.21 8.19 20.42
CA ILE A 17 -16.75 7.65 21.69
C ILE A 17 -15.84 8.01 22.88
N VAL A 18 -14.53 7.88 22.74
CA VAL A 18 -13.56 8.28 23.77
C VAL A 18 -13.67 9.78 24.07
N LEU A 19 -13.79 10.60 23.03
CA LEU A 19 -13.97 12.04 23.16
C LEU A 19 -15.28 12.40 23.88
N VAL A 20 -16.37 11.73 23.52
CA VAL A 20 -17.68 11.89 24.18
C VAL A 20 -17.62 11.43 25.64
N ALA A 21 -16.95 10.32 25.95
CA ALA A 21 -16.76 9.82 27.31
C ALA A 21 -15.96 10.81 28.18
N ILE A 22 -14.89 11.38 27.62
CA ILE A 22 -14.09 12.41 28.29
C ILE A 22 -14.94 13.67 28.54
N LEU A 23 -15.67 14.15 27.53
CA LEU A 23 -16.55 15.32 27.67
C LEU A 23 -17.66 15.08 28.68
N ALA A 24 -18.31 13.92 28.64
CA ALA A 24 -19.33 13.54 29.62
C ALA A 24 -18.76 13.45 31.05
N GLY A 25 -17.55 12.86 31.18
CA GLY A 25 -16.82 12.82 32.44
C GLY A 25 -16.49 14.22 33.01
N LEU A 26 -16.03 15.14 32.15
CA LEU A 26 -15.74 16.53 32.54
C LEU A 26 -17.01 17.30 32.95
N ILE A 27 -18.12 17.09 32.23
CA ILE A 27 -19.42 17.71 32.57
C ILE A 27 -19.93 17.14 33.90
N ALA A 28 -19.93 15.83 34.05
CA ALA A 28 -20.35 15.15 35.29
C ALA A 28 -19.48 15.60 36.47
N GLN A 29 -18.16 15.68 36.29
CA GLN A 29 -17.23 16.22 37.26
C GLN A 29 -17.61 17.65 37.68
N ARG A 30 -17.90 18.53 36.74
CA ARG A 30 -18.25 19.92 37.01
C ARG A 30 -19.55 20.03 37.79
N VAL A 31 -20.55 19.21 37.48
CA VAL A 31 -21.84 19.14 38.15
C VAL A 31 -21.69 18.58 39.58
N ILE A 32 -20.99 17.43 39.73
CA ILE A 32 -20.78 16.79 41.04
C ILE A 32 -19.98 17.70 41.96
N LEU A 33 -18.89 18.30 41.47
CA LEU A 33 -18.04 19.21 42.25
C LEU A 33 -18.78 20.50 42.66
N SER A 34 -19.64 21.03 41.78
CA SER A 34 -20.42 22.24 42.11
C SER A 34 -21.43 21.94 43.23
N ARG A 35 -22.03 20.73 43.24
CA ARG A 35 -22.94 20.30 44.32
C ARG A 35 -22.19 19.99 45.61
N LEU A 36 -21.04 19.32 45.54
CA LEU A 36 -20.18 19.02 46.68
C LEU A 36 -19.65 20.30 47.34
N ARG A 37 -19.19 21.32 46.54
CA ARG A 37 -18.78 22.61 47.05
C ARG A 37 -19.93 23.35 47.78
N LYS A 38 -21.18 23.24 47.31
CA LYS A 38 -22.33 23.85 47.98
C LYS A 38 -22.66 23.15 49.34
N ILE A 39 -22.34 21.87 49.46
CA ILE A 39 -22.50 21.11 50.69
C ILE A 39 -21.33 21.41 51.64
N ALA A 40 -20.10 21.40 51.14
CA ALA A 40 -18.88 21.71 51.89
C ALA A 40 -18.86 23.15 52.42
N ALA A 41 -19.45 24.09 51.71
CA ALA A 41 -19.60 25.50 52.20
C ALA A 41 -20.49 25.61 53.43
N LYS A 42 -21.26 24.55 53.77
CA LYS A 42 -22.03 24.52 55.02
C LYS A 42 -21.29 23.85 56.18
N THR A 43 -20.16 23.22 55.94
CA THR A 43 -19.34 22.48 56.93
C THR A 43 -18.04 23.29 57.17
N LYS A 44 -17.72 23.60 58.42
CA LYS A 44 -16.52 24.40 58.79
C LYS A 44 -15.19 23.57 58.80
N TRP A 45 -15.09 22.49 58.05
CA TRP A 45 -13.96 21.57 58.08
C TRP A 45 -13.00 21.83 56.90
N LYS A 46 -11.72 22.15 57.19
CA LYS A 46 -10.69 22.43 56.18
C LYS A 46 -10.29 21.24 55.30
N GLY A 47 -10.76 20.04 55.62
CA GLY A 47 -10.51 18.81 54.84
C GLY A 47 -11.39 18.63 53.62
N ASP A 48 -12.51 19.38 53.51
CA ASP A 48 -13.49 19.21 52.44
C ASP A 48 -12.91 19.56 51.04
N ASP A 49 -12.05 20.57 50.96
CA ASP A 49 -11.43 20.98 49.73
C ASP A 49 -10.40 19.94 49.19
N VAL A 50 -9.72 19.24 50.10
CA VAL A 50 -8.76 18.18 49.76
C VAL A 50 -9.50 16.96 49.17
N ILE A 51 -10.62 16.56 49.80
CA ILE A 51 -11.46 15.42 49.35
C ILE A 51 -12.11 15.79 48.00
N ILE A 52 -12.62 17.01 47.83
CA ILE A 52 -13.24 17.47 46.59
C ILE A 52 -12.22 17.51 45.45
N ASN A 53 -10.98 17.90 45.73
CA ASN A 53 -9.92 17.92 44.71
C ASN A 53 -9.38 16.54 44.39
N ALA A 54 -9.31 15.61 45.34
CA ALA A 54 -8.94 14.22 45.09
C ALA A 54 -9.99 13.46 44.25
N LEU A 55 -11.29 13.79 44.46
CA LEU A 55 -12.39 13.23 43.67
C LEU A 55 -12.42 13.76 42.22
N LYS A 56 -11.78 14.88 41.91
CA LYS A 56 -11.74 15.41 40.54
C LYS A 56 -11.17 14.41 39.52
N GLY A 57 -10.08 13.70 39.83
CA GLY A 57 -9.49 12.68 38.96
C GLY A 57 -10.29 11.39 38.91
N GLY A 58 -10.90 10.99 40.05
CA GLY A 58 -11.63 9.73 40.19
C GLY A 58 -12.92 9.67 39.37
N VAL A 59 -13.63 10.78 39.20
CA VAL A 59 -14.90 10.84 38.44
C VAL A 59 -14.68 10.57 36.95
N VAL A 60 -13.63 11.15 36.34
CA VAL A 60 -13.30 10.91 34.94
C VAL A 60 -12.89 9.46 34.73
N TYR A 61 -12.12 8.89 35.68
CA TYR A 61 -11.73 7.48 35.66
C TYR A 61 -12.93 6.55 35.72
N LEU A 62 -13.87 6.82 36.64
CA LEU A 62 -15.08 6.01 36.80
C LEU A 62 -15.97 6.06 35.56
N PHE A 63 -16.03 7.20 34.87
CA PHE A 63 -16.75 7.34 33.60
C PHE A 63 -16.06 6.58 32.47
N LEU A 64 -14.73 6.63 32.39
CA LEU A 64 -13.96 5.86 31.44
C LEU A 64 -14.11 4.34 31.69
N GLU A 65 -14.13 3.91 32.95
CA GLU A 65 -14.30 2.49 33.33
C GLU A 65 -15.71 1.99 33.05
N LEU A 66 -16.74 2.79 33.37
CA LEU A 66 -18.15 2.47 33.08
C LEU A 66 -18.41 2.39 31.57
N TYR A 67 -17.81 3.29 30.79
CA TYR A 67 -17.93 3.27 29.33
C TYR A 67 -17.13 2.14 28.70
N SER A 68 -15.91 1.84 29.21
CA SER A 68 -15.09 0.71 28.73
C SER A 68 -15.76 -0.65 29.00
N GLY A 69 -16.57 -0.75 30.05
CA GLY A 69 -17.36 -1.96 30.37
C GLY A 69 -18.42 -2.32 29.32
N ARG A 70 -18.94 -1.32 28.58
CA ARG A 70 -19.89 -1.51 27.48
C ARG A 70 -19.23 -1.88 26.14
N PHE A 71 -17.92 -1.68 26.02
CA PHE A 71 -17.14 -1.94 24.82
C PHE A 71 -16.03 -2.97 25.05
N LYS A 72 -16.32 -3.98 25.87
CA LYS A 72 -15.35 -5.06 26.19
C LYS A 72 -14.78 -5.75 24.96
N ASP A 73 -15.52 -5.77 23.86
CA ASP A 73 -15.12 -6.42 22.60
C ASP A 73 -14.36 -5.47 21.65
N ALA A 74 -14.39 -4.16 21.88
CA ALA A 74 -13.80 -3.15 21.00
C ALA A 74 -12.40 -2.67 21.45
N ILE A 75 -12.05 -2.89 22.71
CA ILE A 75 -10.73 -2.49 23.23
C ILE A 75 -9.90 -3.76 23.40
N PRO A 76 -8.70 -3.84 22.79
CA PRO A 76 -7.80 -4.96 23.04
C PRO A 76 -7.64 -5.14 24.54
N GLN A 77 -8.09 -6.28 25.07
CA GLN A 77 -8.01 -6.59 26.50
C GLN A 77 -6.57 -6.86 26.97
N SER A 78 -5.57 -6.27 26.30
CA SER A 78 -4.19 -6.43 26.71
C SER A 78 -3.98 -5.72 28.04
N THR A 79 -3.47 -6.45 29.00
CA THR A 79 -3.09 -5.97 30.34
C THR A 79 -2.20 -4.71 30.26
N ILE A 80 -1.45 -4.56 29.18
CA ILE A 80 -0.54 -3.43 28.91
C ILE A 80 -1.29 -2.11 28.79
N PHE A 81 -2.37 -2.04 27.98
CA PHE A 81 -3.15 -0.79 27.80
C PHE A 81 -3.83 -0.36 29.10
N LYS A 82 -4.39 -1.32 29.86
CA LYS A 82 -5.00 -1.04 31.18
C LYS A 82 -3.96 -0.50 32.17
N SER A 83 -2.78 -1.11 32.21
CA SER A 83 -1.68 -0.69 33.09
C SER A 83 -1.16 0.69 32.72
N LEU A 84 -0.97 0.96 31.42
CA LEU A 84 -0.50 2.26 30.95
C LEU A 84 -1.48 3.38 31.27
N THR A 85 -2.76 3.17 31.01
CA THR A 85 -3.84 4.11 31.34
C THR A 85 -3.88 4.38 32.84
N LYS A 86 -3.77 3.34 33.68
CA LYS A 86 -3.73 3.47 35.13
C LYS A 86 -2.53 4.30 35.59
N ILE A 87 -1.33 4.05 35.06
CA ILE A 87 -0.12 4.82 35.39
C ILE A 87 -0.33 6.30 35.07
N VAL A 88 -0.84 6.65 33.87
CA VAL A 88 -1.07 8.04 33.45
C VAL A 88 -2.07 8.71 34.39
N ILE A 89 -3.19 8.07 34.72
CA ILE A 89 -4.23 8.64 35.59
C ILE A 89 -3.70 8.86 37.00
N VAL A 90 -2.99 7.87 37.55
CA VAL A 90 -2.38 7.97 38.89
C VAL A 90 -1.34 9.09 38.95
N SER A 91 -0.51 9.21 37.89
CA SER A 91 0.49 10.30 37.81
C SER A 91 -0.18 11.67 37.76
N ILE A 92 -1.24 11.84 36.96
CA ILE A 92 -1.99 13.12 36.91
C ILE A 92 -2.65 13.41 38.27
N GLY A 93 -3.28 12.44 38.89
CA GLY A 93 -3.87 12.60 40.21
C GLY A 93 -2.84 12.99 41.28
N PHE A 94 -1.66 12.38 41.27
CA PHE A 94 -0.56 12.70 42.16
C PHE A 94 -0.06 14.16 41.96
N LEU A 95 0.10 14.60 40.71
CA LEU A 95 0.47 15.99 40.41
C LEU A 95 -0.55 17.00 40.93
N ILE A 96 -1.85 16.71 40.79
CA ILE A 96 -2.94 17.57 41.32
C ILE A 96 -2.85 17.65 42.83
N ILE A 97 -2.60 16.54 43.53
CA ILE A 97 -2.43 16.48 44.97
C ILE A 97 -1.26 17.36 45.40
N LEU A 98 -0.08 17.20 44.81
CA LEU A 98 1.12 18.00 45.10
C LEU A 98 0.87 19.50 44.94
N GLN A 99 0.22 19.87 43.83
CA GLN A 99 -0.13 21.29 43.58
C GLN A 99 -1.10 21.85 44.63
N THR A 100 -2.02 21.02 45.11
CA THR A 100 -2.98 21.43 46.15
C THR A 100 -2.29 21.70 47.50
N TYR A 101 -1.18 20.99 47.78
CA TYR A 101 -0.35 21.22 48.97
C TYR A 101 0.67 22.32 48.78
N GLY A 102 0.64 23.08 47.66
CA GLY A 102 1.56 24.20 47.38
C GLY A 102 2.96 23.75 46.97
N ILE A 103 3.15 22.46 46.70
CA ILE A 103 4.44 21.93 46.22
C ILE A 103 4.55 22.23 44.72
N SER A 104 5.69 22.86 44.34
CA SER A 104 5.94 23.17 42.94
C SER A 104 6.06 21.88 42.08
N ILE A 105 5.17 21.74 41.12
CA ILE A 105 5.17 20.60 40.19
C ILE A 105 6.05 20.86 38.94
N THR A 106 6.59 22.06 38.77
CA THR A 106 7.41 22.44 37.59
C THR A 106 8.59 21.50 37.34
N PRO A 107 9.39 21.09 38.36
CA PRO A 107 10.50 20.17 38.13
C PRO A 107 10.01 18.80 37.62
N ILE A 108 8.86 18.32 38.11
CA ILE A 108 8.27 17.05 37.72
C ILE A 108 7.73 17.13 36.29
N LEU A 109 7.06 18.21 35.94
CA LEU A 109 6.59 18.46 34.57
C LEU A 109 7.75 18.55 33.56
N THR A 110 8.87 19.18 33.97
CA THR A 110 10.08 19.24 33.14
C THR A 110 10.65 17.83 32.91
N ALA A 111 10.73 17.02 33.97
CA ALA A 111 11.19 15.63 33.85
C ALA A 111 10.25 14.79 32.96
N PHE A 112 8.94 14.94 33.08
CA PHE A 112 7.97 14.30 32.19
C PHE A 112 8.06 14.81 30.76
N GLY A 113 8.39 16.08 30.52
CA GLY A 113 8.63 16.65 29.20
C GLY A 113 9.82 15.98 28.50
N ILE A 114 10.95 15.83 29.21
CA ILE A 114 12.14 15.16 28.70
C ILE A 114 11.88 13.65 28.47
N GLY A 115 11.24 13.00 29.44
CA GLY A 115 10.83 11.61 29.32
C GLY A 115 9.83 11.38 28.17
N GLY A 116 8.90 12.29 27.98
CA GLY A 116 7.95 12.28 26.88
C GLY A 116 8.62 12.41 25.51
N LEU A 117 9.65 13.26 25.40
CA LEU A 117 10.46 13.37 24.18
C LEU A 117 11.18 12.05 23.88
N ALA A 118 11.78 11.41 24.88
CA ALA A 118 12.43 10.13 24.70
C ALA A 118 11.45 9.04 24.22
N VAL A 119 10.23 9.00 24.79
CA VAL A 119 9.16 8.08 24.34
C VAL A 119 8.71 8.41 22.92
N ALA A 120 8.56 9.70 22.57
CA ALA A 120 8.17 10.09 21.22
C ALA A 120 9.21 9.66 20.18
N LEU A 121 10.51 9.81 20.48
CA LEU A 121 11.60 9.32 19.62
C LEU A 121 11.58 7.78 19.49
N ALA A 122 11.31 7.08 20.58
CA ALA A 122 11.21 5.60 20.54
C ALA A 122 10.01 5.11 19.71
N LEU A 123 8.95 5.88 19.62
CA LEU A 123 7.72 5.56 18.85
C LEU A 123 7.71 6.17 17.45
N GLN A 124 8.78 6.87 17.03
CA GLN A 124 8.84 7.60 15.76
C GLN A 124 8.47 6.73 14.56
N ASP A 125 9.05 5.53 14.45
CA ASP A 125 8.77 4.62 13.34
C ASP A 125 7.32 4.11 13.32
N THR A 126 6.76 3.89 14.50
CA THR A 126 5.36 3.45 14.64
C THR A 126 4.40 4.54 14.18
N LEU A 127 4.62 5.77 14.59
CA LEU A 127 3.83 6.94 14.18
C LEU A 127 4.02 7.23 12.69
N SER A 128 5.25 7.12 12.17
CA SER A 128 5.54 7.29 10.75
C SER A 128 4.73 6.30 9.90
N ASN A 129 4.70 5.02 10.26
CA ASN A 129 3.91 4.00 9.56
C ASN A 129 2.41 4.29 9.62
N LEU A 130 1.89 4.71 10.76
CA LEU A 130 0.49 5.08 10.92
C LEU A 130 0.09 6.23 10.00
N PHE A 131 0.85 7.35 10.03
CA PHE A 131 0.56 8.52 9.21
C PHE A 131 0.74 8.22 7.71
N SER A 132 1.76 7.45 7.33
CA SER A 132 1.95 7.00 5.95
C SER A 132 0.79 6.11 5.48
N GLY A 133 0.31 5.19 6.32
CA GLY A 133 -0.86 4.37 6.01
C GLY A 133 -2.12 5.20 5.74
N ILE A 134 -2.38 6.18 6.59
CA ILE A 134 -3.49 7.14 6.40
C ILE A 134 -3.32 7.91 5.09
N GLN A 135 -2.10 8.41 4.82
CA GLN A 135 -1.80 9.15 3.60
C GLN A 135 -2.01 8.30 2.33
N ILE A 136 -1.56 7.04 2.32
CA ILE A 136 -1.75 6.12 1.20
C ILE A 136 -3.24 5.93 0.91
N ILE A 137 -4.04 5.69 1.95
CA ILE A 137 -5.50 5.49 1.82
C ILE A 137 -6.19 6.76 1.31
N LEU A 138 -5.84 7.94 1.85
CA LEU A 138 -6.47 9.21 1.47
C LEU A 138 -6.08 9.67 0.07
N SER A 139 -4.82 9.47 -0.35
CA SER A 139 -4.33 9.87 -1.68
C SER A 139 -4.92 9.03 -2.80
N LYS A 140 -5.38 7.82 -2.50
CA LYS A 140 -5.93 6.85 -3.46
C LYS A 140 -4.99 6.50 -4.61
N GLN A 141 -3.68 6.75 -4.46
CA GLN A 141 -2.66 6.37 -5.43
C GLN A 141 -2.44 4.85 -5.48
N VAL A 142 -2.69 4.19 -4.35
CA VAL A 142 -2.67 2.72 -4.21
C VAL A 142 -3.93 2.32 -3.46
N LYS A 143 -4.66 1.33 -4.00
CA LYS A 143 -5.90 0.79 -3.41
C LYS A 143 -5.83 -0.72 -3.32
N THR A 144 -6.60 -1.30 -2.42
CA THR A 144 -6.82 -2.76 -2.39
C THR A 144 -7.39 -3.23 -3.73
N GLY A 145 -6.79 -4.27 -4.29
CA GLY A 145 -7.12 -4.81 -5.61
C GLY A 145 -6.31 -4.24 -6.77
N ASP A 146 -5.52 -3.17 -6.57
CA ASP A 146 -4.61 -2.66 -7.60
C ASP A 146 -3.43 -3.62 -7.82
N TYR A 147 -2.98 -3.76 -9.06
CA TYR A 147 -1.72 -4.41 -9.39
C TYR A 147 -0.62 -3.35 -9.44
N ILE A 148 0.38 -3.50 -8.58
CA ILE A 148 1.49 -2.53 -8.46
C ILE A 148 2.84 -3.20 -8.58
N LYS A 149 3.84 -2.42 -9.01
CA LYS A 149 5.24 -2.81 -9.03
C LYS A 149 6.05 -1.78 -8.25
N LEU A 150 6.92 -2.27 -7.38
CA LEU A 150 7.84 -1.46 -6.58
C LEU A 150 9.16 -1.28 -7.33
N GLU A 151 9.89 -0.23 -7.03
CA GLU A 151 11.22 0.01 -7.60
C GLU A 151 12.23 -1.11 -7.29
N SER A 152 12.04 -1.83 -6.17
CA SER A 152 12.84 -3.00 -5.76
C SER A 152 12.55 -4.26 -6.60
N GLY A 153 11.54 -4.21 -7.47
CA GLY A 153 11.20 -5.25 -8.44
C GLY A 153 10.03 -6.15 -8.05
N GLU A 154 9.60 -6.17 -6.79
CA GLU A 154 8.43 -6.93 -6.36
C GLU A 154 7.17 -6.35 -6.99
N GLU A 155 6.29 -7.23 -7.49
CA GLU A 155 5.03 -6.84 -8.10
C GLU A 155 3.89 -7.79 -7.75
N GLY A 156 2.66 -7.27 -7.69
CA GLY A 156 1.49 -8.08 -7.37
C GLY A 156 0.26 -7.26 -7.01
N TYR A 157 -0.79 -7.97 -6.57
CA TYR A 157 -2.04 -7.37 -6.13
C TYR A 157 -1.97 -6.90 -4.69
N VAL A 158 -2.37 -5.66 -4.45
CA VAL A 158 -2.55 -5.12 -3.10
C VAL A 158 -3.72 -5.84 -2.44
N MET A 159 -3.45 -6.60 -1.37
CA MET A 159 -4.45 -7.36 -0.64
C MET A 159 -5.11 -6.52 0.44
N ASP A 160 -4.29 -5.79 1.19
CA ASP A 160 -4.74 -5.01 2.34
C ASP A 160 -3.76 -3.87 2.66
N ILE A 161 -4.30 -2.79 3.21
CA ILE A 161 -3.54 -1.63 3.70
C ILE A 161 -3.96 -1.42 5.16
N THR A 162 -3.14 -1.93 6.08
CA THR A 162 -3.36 -1.77 7.51
C THR A 162 -2.75 -0.46 8.04
N TRP A 163 -2.92 -0.16 9.30
CA TRP A 163 -2.32 1.02 9.91
C TRP A 163 -0.78 1.05 9.87
N ARG A 164 -0.13 -0.12 9.80
CA ARG A 164 1.33 -0.25 9.82
C ARG A 164 1.93 -0.71 8.50
N ASN A 165 1.28 -1.65 7.83
CA ASN A 165 1.83 -2.35 6.67
C ASN A 165 0.82 -2.41 5.53
N THR A 166 1.34 -2.42 4.30
CA THR A 166 0.62 -2.82 3.10
C THR A 166 1.06 -4.22 2.69
N THR A 167 0.11 -5.08 2.36
CA THR A 167 0.34 -6.47 1.96
C THR A 167 0.08 -6.64 0.47
N ILE A 168 1.06 -7.19 -0.26
CA ILE A 168 0.97 -7.47 -1.70
C ILE A 168 1.06 -8.98 -1.91
N ARG A 169 0.17 -9.53 -2.74
CA ARG A 169 0.23 -10.92 -3.19
C ARG A 169 0.80 -10.97 -4.61
N MET A 170 1.97 -11.58 -4.74
CA MET A 170 2.62 -11.84 -6.02
C MET A 170 1.89 -12.93 -6.83
N LEU A 171 2.13 -12.99 -8.14
CA LEU A 171 1.52 -14.02 -9.00
C LEU A 171 1.86 -15.47 -8.58
N PRO A 172 3.09 -15.78 -8.10
CA PRO A 172 3.38 -17.12 -7.56
C PRO A 172 2.68 -17.45 -6.23
N ASN A 173 1.77 -16.59 -5.76
CA ASN A 173 1.02 -16.69 -4.50
C ASN A 173 1.85 -16.44 -3.23
N ASN A 174 2.99 -15.80 -3.34
CA ASN A 174 3.79 -15.32 -2.21
C ASN A 174 3.26 -13.96 -1.73
N ILE A 175 3.48 -13.67 -0.44
CA ILE A 175 3.07 -12.41 0.17
C ILE A 175 4.30 -11.57 0.49
N VAL A 176 4.27 -10.31 0.08
CA VAL A 176 5.23 -9.28 0.46
C VAL A 176 4.54 -8.31 1.41
N ILE A 177 5.12 -8.12 2.60
CA ILE A 177 4.62 -7.20 3.63
C ILE A 177 5.57 -6.00 3.69
N ILE A 178 5.04 -4.83 3.43
CA ILE A 178 5.82 -3.59 3.29
C ILE A 178 5.37 -2.61 4.37
N PRO A 179 6.26 -2.08 5.22
CA PRO A 179 5.93 -0.98 6.11
C PRO A 179 5.40 0.23 5.33
N ASN A 180 4.31 0.85 5.79
CA ASN A 180 3.68 1.95 5.08
C ASN A 180 4.61 3.15 4.88
N SER A 181 5.48 3.45 5.86
CA SER A 181 6.49 4.51 5.76
C SER A 181 7.47 4.26 4.61
N LYS A 182 7.86 3.00 4.37
CA LYS A 182 8.69 2.63 3.24
C LYS A 182 7.92 2.75 1.93
N LEU A 183 6.70 2.22 1.86
CA LEU A 183 5.86 2.26 0.66
C LEU A 183 5.58 3.72 0.22
N ALA A 184 5.33 4.62 1.16
CA ALA A 184 5.07 6.04 0.87
C ALA A 184 6.31 6.82 0.36
N SER A 185 7.52 6.26 0.51
CA SER A 185 8.79 6.94 0.14
C SER A 185 9.44 6.39 -1.14
N ILE A 186 8.95 5.28 -1.68
CA ILE A 186 9.53 4.64 -2.87
C ILE A 186 8.72 4.96 -4.13
N ILE A 187 9.34 4.71 -5.31
CA ILE A 187 8.65 4.80 -6.59
C ILE A 187 7.78 3.57 -6.79
N ILE A 188 6.51 3.80 -7.10
CA ILE A 188 5.51 2.76 -7.34
C ILE A 188 4.95 2.95 -8.75
N THR A 189 4.93 1.88 -9.54
CA THR A 189 4.15 1.82 -10.78
C THR A 189 2.81 1.16 -10.47
N ASN A 190 1.71 1.89 -10.63
CA ASN A 190 0.36 1.36 -10.49
C ASN A 190 -0.24 1.08 -11.87
N PHE A 191 -0.46 -0.20 -12.19
CA PHE A 191 -1.00 -0.63 -13.49
C PHE A 191 -2.52 -0.53 -13.59
N CYS A 192 -3.19 -0.08 -12.53
CA CYS A 192 -4.63 0.17 -12.54
C CYS A 192 -4.97 1.65 -12.73
N LEU A 193 -3.97 2.54 -12.83
CA LEU A 193 -4.14 3.98 -12.99
C LEU A 193 -3.49 4.50 -14.29
N PRO A 194 -4.11 5.46 -15.01
CA PRO A 194 -5.45 6.04 -14.78
C PRO A 194 -6.60 5.09 -15.11
N ALA A 195 -6.32 4.02 -15.87
CA ALA A 195 -7.25 2.94 -16.26
C ALA A 195 -6.50 1.61 -16.16
N LYS A 196 -7.25 0.50 -16.00
CA LYS A 196 -6.65 -0.85 -15.92
C LYS A 196 -6.10 -1.33 -17.25
N GLU A 197 -6.61 -0.79 -18.35
CA GLU A 197 -6.16 -1.13 -19.69
C GLU A 197 -4.71 -0.68 -19.92
N MET A 198 -3.91 -1.55 -20.48
CA MET A 198 -2.52 -1.26 -20.77
C MET A 198 -2.10 -1.71 -22.17
N SER A 199 -1.14 -1.00 -22.76
CA SER A 199 -0.53 -1.42 -24.01
C SER A 199 0.40 -2.60 -23.78
N LEU A 200 0.23 -3.63 -24.60
CA LEU A 200 1.12 -4.79 -24.65
C LEU A 200 2.04 -4.66 -25.87
N LEU A 201 3.34 -4.55 -25.60
CA LEU A 201 4.36 -4.40 -26.61
C LEU A 201 5.03 -5.73 -26.87
N ILE A 202 4.98 -6.21 -28.13
CA ILE A 202 5.60 -7.47 -28.53
C ILE A 202 6.62 -7.19 -29.64
N GLN A 203 7.86 -7.61 -29.44
CA GLN A 203 8.93 -7.48 -30.42
C GLN A 203 8.86 -8.63 -31.42
N VAL A 204 8.94 -8.31 -32.71
CA VAL A 204 8.96 -9.27 -33.80
C VAL A 204 10.01 -8.83 -34.81
N GLY A 205 10.73 -9.79 -35.41
CA GLY A 205 11.70 -9.55 -36.50
C GLY A 205 11.34 -10.37 -37.74
N VAL A 206 11.51 -9.80 -38.90
CA VAL A 206 11.32 -10.45 -40.21
C VAL A 206 12.54 -10.31 -41.07
N SER A 207 12.67 -11.21 -42.08
CA SER A 207 13.78 -11.16 -43.05
C SER A 207 13.80 -9.85 -43.83
N TYR A 208 15.00 -9.41 -44.26
CA TYR A 208 15.18 -8.24 -45.10
C TYR A 208 14.49 -8.37 -46.47
N ASP A 209 14.29 -9.60 -46.94
CA ASP A 209 13.57 -9.89 -48.21
C ASP A 209 12.05 -9.85 -48.08
N SER A 210 11.52 -9.59 -46.89
CA SER A 210 10.08 -9.56 -46.64
C SER A 210 9.43 -8.31 -47.22
N ASP A 211 8.24 -8.48 -47.78
CA ASP A 211 7.33 -7.37 -48.11
C ASP A 211 6.75 -6.78 -46.81
N LEU A 212 7.24 -5.60 -46.44
CA LEU A 212 6.87 -4.96 -45.15
C LEU A 212 5.40 -4.53 -45.10
N GLU A 213 4.75 -4.20 -46.22
CA GLU A 213 3.33 -3.86 -46.27
C GLU A 213 2.46 -5.13 -46.00
N LYS A 214 2.86 -6.26 -46.60
CA LYS A 214 2.24 -7.54 -46.37
C LYS A 214 2.41 -7.99 -44.90
N VAL A 215 3.64 -7.86 -44.36
CA VAL A 215 3.94 -8.16 -42.95
C VAL A 215 3.09 -7.36 -42.01
N GLU A 216 2.97 -6.04 -42.22
CA GLU A 216 2.14 -5.15 -41.41
C GLU A 216 0.68 -5.63 -41.39
N LYS A 217 0.09 -5.81 -42.59
CA LYS A 217 -1.29 -6.25 -42.73
C LYS A 217 -1.58 -7.59 -42.04
N VAL A 218 -0.75 -8.58 -42.28
CA VAL A 218 -0.92 -9.94 -41.70
C VAL A 218 -0.77 -9.90 -40.19
N THR A 219 0.19 -9.14 -39.68
CA THR A 219 0.43 -9.00 -38.23
C THR A 219 -0.73 -8.32 -37.52
N ILE A 220 -1.25 -7.23 -38.11
CA ILE A 220 -2.41 -6.50 -37.56
C ILE A 220 -3.65 -7.38 -37.56
N ASP A 221 -3.88 -8.17 -38.63
CA ASP A 221 -5.03 -9.07 -38.71
C ASP A 221 -4.97 -10.13 -37.59
N VAL A 222 -3.81 -10.74 -37.34
CA VAL A 222 -3.62 -11.69 -36.25
C VAL A 222 -3.81 -11.00 -34.88
N ALA A 223 -3.25 -9.81 -34.70
CA ALA A 223 -3.40 -9.05 -33.45
C ALA A 223 -4.87 -8.73 -33.14
N ARG A 224 -5.62 -8.31 -34.17
CA ARG A 224 -7.05 -8.02 -34.06
C ARG A 224 -7.87 -9.28 -33.74
N GLU A 225 -7.54 -10.42 -34.36
CA GLU A 225 -8.16 -11.71 -34.08
C GLU A 225 -7.92 -12.15 -32.62
N VAL A 226 -6.68 -12.07 -32.15
CA VAL A 226 -6.32 -12.43 -30.77
C VAL A 226 -7.08 -11.59 -29.77
N MET A 227 -7.11 -10.26 -29.94
CA MET A 227 -7.84 -9.37 -29.03
C MET A 227 -9.35 -9.62 -29.04
N LYS A 228 -9.93 -10.06 -30.15
CA LYS A 228 -11.36 -10.40 -30.25
C LYS A 228 -11.72 -11.74 -29.62
N THR A 229 -10.84 -12.71 -29.73
CA THR A 229 -11.13 -14.08 -29.29
C THR A 229 -10.81 -14.36 -27.83
N LEU A 230 -9.96 -13.55 -27.20
CA LEU A 230 -9.55 -13.73 -25.80
C LEU A 230 -10.21 -12.67 -24.90
N ALA A 231 -10.68 -13.13 -23.75
CA ALA A 231 -11.40 -12.29 -22.79
C ALA A 231 -10.59 -11.08 -22.27
N GLY A 232 -9.27 -11.22 -22.21
CA GLY A 232 -8.35 -10.15 -21.76
C GLY A 232 -7.98 -9.14 -22.86
N GLY A 233 -8.45 -9.30 -24.10
CA GLY A 233 -8.24 -8.33 -25.19
C GLY A 233 -9.23 -7.19 -25.14
N VAL A 234 -8.78 -5.98 -25.54
CA VAL A 234 -9.62 -4.80 -25.72
C VAL A 234 -10.00 -4.70 -27.19
N THR A 235 -11.23 -5.07 -27.51
CA THR A 235 -11.72 -5.19 -28.90
C THR A 235 -11.87 -3.84 -29.62
N GLU A 236 -12.05 -2.78 -28.86
CA GLU A 236 -12.23 -1.41 -29.35
C GLU A 236 -10.90 -0.76 -29.77
N PHE A 237 -9.77 -1.32 -29.31
CA PHE A 237 -8.44 -0.84 -29.67
C PHE A 237 -8.04 -1.42 -31.04
N ASP A 238 -7.62 -0.55 -31.96
CA ASP A 238 -7.08 -0.97 -33.27
C ASP A 238 -5.57 -1.21 -33.13
N PRO A 239 -5.09 -2.49 -33.21
CA PRO A 239 -3.69 -2.80 -33.06
C PRO A 239 -2.88 -2.25 -34.24
N PHE A 240 -1.64 -1.88 -33.98
CA PHE A 240 -0.74 -1.39 -35.01
C PHE A 240 0.68 -1.86 -34.75
N ILE A 241 1.54 -1.71 -35.77
CA ILE A 241 2.97 -2.01 -35.65
C ILE A 241 3.82 -0.76 -35.87
N ARG A 242 5.07 -0.81 -35.42
CA ARG A 242 6.10 0.22 -35.71
C ARG A 242 7.42 -0.44 -35.97
N TYR A 243 7.95 -0.30 -37.18
CA TYR A 243 9.32 -0.67 -37.52
C TYR A 243 10.28 0.33 -36.88
N HIS A 244 11.40 -0.16 -36.31
CA HIS A 244 12.29 0.71 -35.55
C HIS A 244 13.77 0.38 -35.71
N THR A 245 14.14 -0.84 -36.14
CA THR A 245 15.56 -1.23 -36.17
C THR A 245 15.88 -2.14 -37.36
N PHE A 246 16.93 -1.81 -38.06
CA PHE A 246 17.63 -2.73 -38.93
C PHE A 246 18.69 -3.44 -38.09
N ASP A 247 18.46 -4.72 -37.78
CA ASP A 247 19.33 -5.54 -36.96
C ASP A 247 20.25 -6.43 -37.82
N ASP A 248 21.14 -7.22 -37.22
CA ASP A 248 22.16 -8.00 -37.95
C ASP A 248 21.59 -8.92 -39.05
N PHE A 249 20.37 -9.46 -38.85
CA PHE A 249 19.73 -10.40 -39.75
C PHE A 249 18.21 -10.21 -39.90
N SER A 250 17.64 -9.18 -39.27
CA SER A 250 16.20 -8.92 -39.32
C SER A 250 15.85 -7.43 -39.33
N ILE A 251 14.67 -7.12 -39.85
CA ILE A 251 14.02 -5.83 -39.64
C ILE A 251 13.08 -6.01 -38.46
N ASN A 252 13.36 -5.30 -37.37
CA ASN A 252 12.61 -5.42 -36.12
C ASN A 252 11.51 -4.37 -36.03
N PHE A 253 10.39 -4.79 -35.48
CA PHE A 253 9.24 -3.93 -35.19
C PHE A 253 8.55 -4.33 -33.91
N THR A 254 7.80 -3.39 -33.36
CA THR A 254 6.96 -3.61 -32.19
C THR A 254 5.51 -3.70 -32.63
N VAL A 255 4.82 -4.75 -32.17
CA VAL A 255 3.37 -4.89 -32.27
C VAL A 255 2.76 -4.36 -31.00
N ILE A 256 1.78 -3.48 -31.14
CA ILE A 256 1.08 -2.84 -30.02
C ILE A 256 -0.35 -3.38 -29.97
N LEU A 257 -0.62 -4.20 -28.95
CA LEU A 257 -1.94 -4.66 -28.59
C LEU A 257 -2.41 -3.93 -27.32
N ARG A 258 -3.65 -4.16 -26.90
CA ARG A 258 -4.18 -3.65 -25.64
C ARG A 258 -4.74 -4.79 -24.80
N ALA A 259 -4.23 -4.92 -23.57
CA ALA A 259 -4.72 -5.83 -22.56
C ALA A 259 -5.68 -5.09 -21.61
N ARG A 260 -6.72 -5.78 -21.13
CA ARG A 260 -7.74 -5.23 -20.23
C ARG A 260 -7.21 -5.05 -18.82
N GLU A 261 -6.37 -5.97 -18.35
CA GLU A 261 -5.68 -5.92 -17.07
C GLU A 261 -4.24 -6.43 -17.22
N PHE A 262 -3.39 -6.12 -16.25
CA PHE A 262 -1.97 -6.48 -16.29
C PHE A 262 -1.73 -7.97 -16.54
N VAL A 263 -2.46 -8.86 -15.88
CA VAL A 263 -2.24 -10.31 -15.99
C VAL A 263 -2.69 -10.89 -17.34
N ASP A 264 -3.59 -10.21 -18.05
CA ASP A 264 -4.07 -10.65 -19.35
C ASP A 264 -2.96 -10.64 -20.41
N GLN A 265 -1.92 -9.83 -20.23
CA GLN A 265 -0.79 -9.73 -21.14
C GLN A 265 -0.10 -11.09 -21.39
N TYR A 266 -0.05 -11.96 -20.38
CA TYR A 266 0.62 -13.25 -20.49
C TYR A 266 -0.07 -14.17 -21.48
N LEU A 267 -1.39 -14.28 -21.38
CA LEU A 267 -2.19 -15.12 -22.29
C LEU A 267 -2.27 -14.50 -23.69
N LEU A 268 -2.47 -13.19 -23.78
CA LEU A 268 -2.52 -12.46 -25.06
C LEU A 268 -1.20 -12.62 -25.82
N LYS A 269 -0.05 -12.43 -25.14
CA LYS A 269 1.27 -12.60 -25.75
C LYS A 269 1.50 -14.02 -26.20
N HIS A 270 1.15 -15.02 -25.39
CA HIS A 270 1.30 -16.44 -25.71
C HIS A 270 0.52 -16.80 -26.98
N GLU A 271 -0.75 -16.48 -27.02
CA GLU A 271 -1.62 -16.81 -28.17
C GLU A 271 -1.26 -16.01 -29.42
N PHE A 272 -0.87 -14.74 -29.26
CA PHE A 272 -0.41 -13.92 -30.36
C PHE A 272 0.82 -14.55 -31.04
N VAL A 273 1.85 -14.91 -30.27
CA VAL A 273 3.07 -15.54 -30.80
C VAL A 273 2.74 -16.82 -31.54
N LYS A 274 1.88 -17.70 -30.99
CA LYS A 274 1.47 -18.96 -31.64
C LYS A 274 0.77 -18.72 -32.98
N ARG A 275 -0.27 -17.85 -32.99
CA ARG A 275 -1.06 -17.58 -34.17
C ARG A 275 -0.27 -16.82 -35.23
N LEU A 276 0.60 -15.90 -34.79
CA LEU A 276 1.47 -15.16 -35.70
C LEU A 276 2.43 -16.12 -36.41
N HIS A 277 3.08 -17.03 -35.70
CA HIS A 277 3.99 -18.02 -36.27
C HIS A 277 3.26 -18.92 -37.28
N GLU A 278 2.08 -19.43 -36.95
CA GLU A 278 1.26 -20.24 -37.86
C GLU A 278 0.88 -19.44 -39.13
N ARG A 279 0.44 -18.20 -38.95
CA ARG A 279 0.03 -17.34 -40.05
C ARG A 279 1.19 -16.97 -40.97
N TYR A 280 2.36 -16.66 -40.40
CA TYR A 280 3.58 -16.34 -41.17
C TYR A 280 4.02 -17.51 -42.04
N ASN A 281 3.99 -18.71 -41.49
CA ASN A 281 4.30 -19.92 -42.25
C ASN A 281 3.33 -20.13 -43.45
N LYS A 282 2.04 -19.87 -43.25
CA LYS A 282 1.03 -19.95 -44.34
C LYS A 282 1.20 -18.89 -45.41
N GLU A 283 1.64 -17.70 -45.02
CA GLU A 283 1.82 -16.55 -45.90
C GLU A 283 3.22 -16.47 -46.54
N GLY A 284 4.15 -17.35 -46.14
CA GLY A 284 5.50 -17.37 -46.63
C GLY A 284 6.32 -16.18 -46.09
N ILE A 285 5.97 -15.64 -44.93
CA ILE A 285 6.76 -14.58 -44.24
C ILE A 285 7.82 -15.28 -43.40
N GLU A 286 9.09 -14.98 -43.66
CA GLU A 286 10.22 -15.60 -43.01
C GLU A 286 10.59 -14.89 -41.72
N ILE A 287 10.71 -15.65 -40.62
CA ILE A 287 11.38 -15.24 -39.39
C ILE A 287 12.83 -15.73 -39.49
N PRO A 288 13.81 -14.82 -39.67
CA PRO A 288 15.17 -15.22 -40.06
C PRO A 288 15.90 -15.88 -38.90
N PHE A 289 16.71 -16.88 -39.24
CA PHE A 289 17.76 -17.39 -38.35
C PHE A 289 18.96 -16.49 -38.35
N PRO A 290 19.85 -16.53 -37.34
CA PRO A 290 21.13 -15.84 -37.38
C PRO A 290 21.93 -16.24 -38.61
N ILE A 291 22.21 -15.29 -39.52
CA ILE A 291 22.94 -15.49 -40.75
C ILE A 291 24.40 -15.08 -40.57
N ARG A 292 25.33 -15.89 -41.07
CA ARG A 292 26.76 -15.57 -41.13
C ARG A 292 27.32 -15.83 -42.52
N THR A 293 28.01 -14.87 -43.10
CA THR A 293 28.79 -15.06 -44.34
C THR A 293 30.12 -15.68 -43.97
N VAL A 294 30.45 -16.85 -44.52
CA VAL A 294 31.72 -17.53 -44.32
C VAL A 294 32.52 -17.47 -45.63
N HIS A 295 33.63 -16.76 -45.61
CA HIS A 295 34.59 -16.76 -46.74
C HIS A 295 35.53 -17.95 -46.58
N LEU A 296 35.37 -18.99 -47.40
CA LEU A 296 36.25 -20.14 -47.42
C LEU A 296 37.40 -19.87 -48.40
N ASN A 297 38.59 -19.50 -47.88
CA ASN A 297 39.82 -19.48 -48.68
C ASN A 297 40.32 -20.91 -48.82
N GLN A 298 40.00 -21.59 -49.94
CA GLN A 298 40.66 -22.83 -50.27
C GLN A 298 42.07 -22.48 -50.73
N PRO A 299 43.16 -23.02 -50.14
CA PRO A 299 44.47 -22.93 -50.70
C PRO A 299 44.48 -23.59 -52.09
N ALA A 300 45.07 -22.90 -53.09
CA ALA A 300 45.22 -23.45 -54.43
C ALA A 300 45.89 -24.82 -54.34
N HIS A 301 45.19 -25.87 -54.79
CA HIS A 301 45.76 -27.20 -54.87
C HIS A 301 46.85 -27.16 -55.94
N ASP A 302 48.14 -27.07 -55.52
CA ASP A 302 49.29 -27.20 -56.42
C ASP A 302 49.22 -28.61 -57.03
N SER A 303 48.68 -28.65 -58.23
CA SER A 303 48.80 -29.83 -59.12
C SER A 303 50.18 -29.92 -59.67
N LYS A 304 51.13 -30.24 -58.82
CA LYS A 304 52.52 -30.64 -59.28
C LYS A 304 52.83 -31.99 -58.68
N PHE A 305 52.24 -33.04 -59.23
CA PHE A 305 52.78 -34.40 -59.24
C PHE A 305 52.27 -35.06 -60.49
N ASN A 306 52.98 -34.78 -61.61
CA ASN A 306 53.12 -35.68 -62.74
C ASN A 306 54.50 -35.44 -63.28
N GLU A 307 55.46 -36.28 -62.85
CA GLU A 307 56.52 -36.89 -63.72
C GLU A 307 57.13 -38.07 -62.95
#